data_3e83bd67d5cce54dc02debdb5e0fcfcf
#
_entry.id   3e83bd67d5cce54dc02debdb5e0fcfcf
#
_cell.length_a   1.000
_cell.length_b   1.000
_cell.length_c   1.000
_cell.angle_alpha   90.00
_cell.angle_beta   90.00
_cell.angle_gamma   90.00
#
_symmetry.space_group_name_H-M   'P 1'
#
loop_
_entity.id
_entity.type
_entity.pdbx_description
1 polymer ?
#
loop_
_entity_poly.entity_id
_entity_poly.type
_entity_poly.pdbx_seq_one_letter_code
_entity_poly.pdbx_strand_id
1 'polypeptide(L)'
;SDVCSSDLHADMIFCLVRTEADAPKHGGISYLIFSMNTPGIEVRPLKTMTGHAEFNETFFTEVRVPVDQIVGQRGQGWFVANATLGHERGMLGDPDALENRLQALVALMQEERIGQARAIDDPVLRDRLVALQAEVAAMKYNGMRILSNSLKGEPGGIAKLIVKLQSCELAHQISALAIDAMGELGILYHHSPRERDGGAWQWNYMFDL
;
A
#
# COMPACT_ATOMS: atom_id res chain seq x y z
N SER A 1 -4.23 -11.66 18.23
CA SER A 1 -4.82 -11.18 16.98
C SER A 1 -3.76 -10.50 16.14
N ASP A 2 -3.89 -10.57 14.86
CA ASP A 2 -3.07 -9.89 13.87
C ASP A 2 -3.99 -9.12 12.92
N VAL A 3 -3.49 -8.07 12.27
CA VAL A 3 -4.26 -7.28 11.31
C VAL A 3 -3.59 -7.46 9.94
N CYS A 4 -4.30 -8.12 9.04
CA CYS A 4 -3.83 -8.44 7.70
C CYS A 4 -4.86 -8.01 6.65
N SER A 5 -4.42 -7.77 5.42
CA SER A 5 -5.30 -7.33 4.33
C SER A 5 -5.87 -8.48 3.50
N SER A 6 -5.23 -9.64 3.47
CA SER A 6 -5.57 -10.74 2.55
C SER A 6 -6.19 -11.98 3.20
N ASP A 7 -6.31 -12.04 4.53
CA ASP A 7 -6.69 -13.25 5.27
C ASP A 7 -8.09 -13.77 4.94
N LEU A 8 -9.01 -12.92 4.48
CA LEU A 8 -10.35 -13.36 4.02
C LEU A 8 -10.30 -14.23 2.77
N HIS A 9 -9.24 -14.12 1.98
CA HIS A 9 -9.11 -14.76 0.67
C HIS A 9 -7.90 -15.68 0.57
N ALA A 10 -7.03 -15.66 1.59
CA ALA A 10 -5.79 -16.43 1.60
C ALA A 10 -6.05 -17.89 1.99
N ASP A 11 -5.40 -18.83 1.30
CA ASP A 11 -5.37 -20.23 1.68
C ASP A 11 -4.32 -20.53 2.76
N MET A 12 -3.27 -19.71 2.81
CA MET A 12 -2.12 -19.87 3.69
C MET A 12 -1.81 -18.57 4.41
N ILE A 13 -1.33 -18.69 5.63
CA ILE A 13 -0.80 -17.57 6.42
C ILE A 13 0.65 -17.82 6.80
N PHE A 14 1.46 -16.77 6.79
CA PHE A 14 2.73 -16.79 7.51
C PHE A 14 2.58 -16.09 8.87
N CYS A 15 3.21 -16.66 9.88
CA CYS A 15 3.09 -16.16 11.24
C CYS A 15 4.46 -16.11 11.92
N LEU A 16 4.77 -14.99 12.55
CA LEU A 16 5.93 -14.84 13.40
C LEU A 16 5.54 -15.20 14.84
N VAL A 17 6.15 -16.24 15.37
CA VAL A 17 5.85 -16.73 16.71
C VAL A 17 7.10 -16.79 17.57
N ARG A 18 6.96 -16.52 18.85
CA ARG A 18 8.04 -16.69 19.81
C ARG A 18 8.13 -18.16 20.23
N THR A 19 9.20 -18.81 19.79
CA THR A 19 9.46 -20.22 20.12
C THR A 19 10.51 -20.40 21.23
N GLU A 20 11.32 -19.37 21.51
CA GLU A 20 12.35 -19.37 22.55
C GLU A 20 12.08 -18.20 23.53
N ALA A 21 11.50 -18.51 24.67
CA ALA A 21 11.10 -17.47 25.64
C ALA A 21 12.28 -16.68 26.19
N ASP A 22 13.40 -17.37 26.46
CA ASP A 22 14.60 -16.81 27.12
C ASP A 22 15.62 -16.23 26.10
N ALA A 23 15.36 -16.34 24.81
CA ALA A 23 16.27 -15.84 23.78
C ALA A 23 16.21 -14.31 23.66
N PRO A 24 17.30 -13.67 23.16
CA PRO A 24 17.29 -12.24 22.85
C PRO A 24 16.14 -11.85 21.91
N LYS A 25 15.72 -10.60 21.96
CA LYS A 25 14.52 -10.03 21.32
C LYS A 25 14.17 -10.62 19.94
N HIS A 26 15.12 -10.77 19.03
CA HIS A 26 14.92 -11.27 17.68
C HIS A 26 15.34 -12.73 17.48
N GLY A 27 16.20 -13.26 18.33
CA GLY A 27 16.71 -14.62 18.21
C GLY A 27 15.75 -15.73 18.65
N GLY A 28 14.62 -15.37 19.29
CA GLY A 28 13.63 -16.35 19.76
C GLY A 28 12.38 -16.42 18.91
N ILE A 29 12.39 -15.84 17.70
CA ILE A 29 11.26 -15.79 16.79
C ILE A 29 11.44 -16.81 15.68
N SER A 30 10.41 -17.62 15.42
CA SER A 30 10.34 -18.53 14.26
C SER A 30 9.28 -18.03 13.27
N TYR A 31 9.45 -18.40 12.02
CA TYR A 31 8.55 -18.08 10.91
C TYR A 31 7.84 -19.36 10.51
N LEU A 32 6.52 -19.36 10.59
CA LEU A 32 5.67 -20.50 10.25
C LEU A 32 4.85 -20.17 9.01
N ILE A 33 4.62 -21.17 8.15
CA ILE A 33 3.62 -21.09 7.06
C ILE A 33 2.65 -22.25 7.25
N PHE A 34 1.34 -21.94 7.36
CA PHE A 34 0.32 -22.96 7.54
C PHE A 34 -1.02 -22.53 6.94
N SER A 35 -1.92 -23.49 6.78
CA SER A 35 -3.24 -23.27 6.17
C SER A 35 -4.14 -22.43 7.05
N MET A 36 -4.86 -21.48 6.43
CA MET A 36 -5.93 -20.71 7.07
C MET A 36 -7.12 -21.59 7.53
N ASN A 37 -7.25 -22.81 6.98
CA ASN A 37 -8.25 -23.78 7.41
C ASN A 37 -7.84 -24.55 8.68
N THR A 38 -6.71 -24.22 9.31
CA THR A 38 -6.28 -24.86 10.55
C THR A 38 -7.27 -24.56 11.68
N PRO A 39 -7.75 -25.60 12.42
CA PRO A 39 -8.71 -25.40 13.51
C PRO A 39 -8.18 -24.40 14.55
N GLY A 40 -9.05 -23.50 14.99
CA GLY A 40 -8.73 -22.46 15.97
C GLY A 40 -8.36 -21.11 15.35
N ILE A 41 -8.37 -20.99 14.02
CA ILE A 41 -8.22 -19.72 13.31
C ILE A 41 -9.61 -19.13 13.05
N GLU A 42 -9.79 -17.87 13.41
CA GLU A 42 -10.99 -17.08 13.12
C GLU A 42 -10.57 -15.75 12.50
N VAL A 43 -11.11 -15.43 11.31
CA VAL A 43 -10.85 -14.16 10.62
C VAL A 43 -12.08 -13.28 10.71
N ARG A 44 -11.92 -12.06 11.19
CA ARG A 44 -12.97 -11.06 11.31
C ARG A 44 -12.68 -9.88 10.39
N PRO A 45 -13.56 -9.60 9.42
CA PRO A 45 -13.37 -8.46 8.53
C PRO A 45 -13.48 -7.14 9.29
N LEU A 46 -12.57 -6.21 8.99
CA LEU A 46 -12.52 -4.86 9.53
C LEU A 46 -12.91 -3.87 8.44
N LYS A 47 -14.05 -3.23 8.61
CA LYS A 47 -14.53 -2.23 7.66
C LYS A 47 -13.80 -0.91 7.85
N THR A 48 -13.11 -0.46 6.81
CA THR A 48 -12.36 0.81 6.78
C THR A 48 -13.27 2.00 6.45
N MET A 49 -12.72 3.21 6.45
CA MET A 49 -13.44 4.42 6.08
C MET A 49 -13.89 4.42 4.61
N THR A 50 -13.25 3.62 3.75
CA THR A 50 -13.71 3.43 2.37
C THR A 50 -15.06 2.73 2.27
N GLY A 51 -15.55 2.13 3.36
CA GLY A 51 -16.75 1.32 3.40
C GLY A 51 -16.54 -0.15 3.06
N HIS A 52 -15.31 -0.55 2.71
CA HIS A 52 -14.92 -1.91 2.36
C HIS A 52 -14.14 -2.59 3.49
N ALA A 53 -14.23 -3.92 3.55
CA ALA A 53 -13.49 -4.75 4.50
C ALA A 53 -12.18 -5.23 3.85
N GLU A 54 -11.18 -4.35 3.81
CA GLU A 54 -9.89 -4.61 3.19
C GLU A 54 -8.84 -5.09 4.18
N PHE A 55 -9.09 -4.88 5.47
CA PHE A 55 -8.28 -5.38 6.56
C PHE A 55 -9.10 -6.34 7.42
N ASN A 56 -8.40 -7.20 8.16
CA ASN A 56 -9.01 -8.24 8.96
C ASN A 56 -8.26 -8.38 10.28
N GLU A 57 -8.97 -8.77 11.32
CA GLU A 57 -8.36 -9.30 12.53
C GLU A 57 -8.37 -10.84 12.47
N THR A 58 -7.21 -11.45 12.67
CA THR A 58 -7.06 -12.89 12.73
C THR A 58 -6.78 -13.31 14.16
N PHE A 59 -7.63 -14.21 14.69
CA PHE A 59 -7.53 -14.75 16.04
C PHE A 59 -7.05 -16.19 15.99
N PHE A 60 -6.12 -16.52 16.89
CA PHE A 60 -5.56 -17.85 17.04
C PHE A 60 -5.88 -18.37 18.43
N THR A 61 -6.69 -19.45 18.51
CA THR A 61 -7.08 -20.08 19.77
C THR A 61 -6.64 -21.53 19.75
N GLU A 62 -5.62 -21.85 20.53
CA GLU A 62 -5.05 -23.21 20.64
C GLU A 62 -4.68 -23.86 19.29
N VAL A 63 -4.28 -23.04 18.31
CA VAL A 63 -3.87 -23.50 16.97
C VAL A 63 -2.62 -24.36 17.08
N ARG A 64 -2.71 -25.57 16.51
CA ARG A 64 -1.59 -26.53 16.48
C ARG A 64 -1.03 -26.60 15.06
N VAL A 65 0.25 -26.28 14.92
CA VAL A 65 0.96 -26.31 13.65
C VAL A 65 2.12 -27.31 13.73
N PRO A 66 2.26 -28.21 12.75
CA PRO A 66 3.38 -29.14 12.69
C PRO A 66 4.73 -28.41 12.65
N VAL A 67 5.78 -28.99 13.25
CA VAL A 67 7.11 -28.36 13.35
C VAL A 67 7.78 -28.23 11.98
N ASP A 68 7.46 -29.08 11.04
CA ASP A 68 7.94 -29.02 9.65
C ASP A 68 7.41 -27.84 8.83
N GLN A 69 6.44 -27.12 9.39
CA GLN A 69 5.95 -25.85 8.81
C GLN A 69 6.79 -24.63 9.18
N ILE A 70 7.92 -24.83 9.89
CA ILE A 70 8.89 -23.76 10.14
C ILE A 70 9.71 -23.51 8.87
N VAL A 71 9.73 -22.24 8.44
CA VAL A 71 10.59 -21.80 7.34
C VAL A 71 11.99 -21.45 7.87
N GLY A 72 13.00 -22.14 7.35
CA GLY A 72 14.38 -22.03 7.86
C GLY A 72 14.58 -22.82 9.15
N GLN A 73 15.35 -22.27 10.08
CA GLN A 73 15.62 -22.90 11.38
C GLN A 73 14.78 -22.21 12.48
N ARG A 74 14.48 -22.99 13.52
CA ARG A 74 13.84 -22.46 14.73
C ARG A 74 14.69 -21.30 15.29
N GLY A 75 14.04 -20.20 15.62
CA GLY A 75 14.70 -18.98 16.11
C GLY A 75 15.22 -18.04 15.02
N GLN A 76 15.17 -18.41 13.74
CA GLN A 76 15.61 -17.56 12.62
C GLN A 76 14.50 -16.78 11.91
N GLY A 77 13.28 -16.79 12.44
CA GLY A 77 12.12 -16.16 11.80
C GLY A 77 12.26 -14.67 11.56
N TRP A 78 13.01 -13.97 12.38
CA TRP A 78 13.27 -12.55 12.15
C TRP A 78 14.09 -12.30 10.86
N PHE A 79 15.06 -13.15 10.57
CA PHE A 79 15.83 -13.08 9.35
C PHE A 79 14.96 -13.37 8.12
N VAL A 80 14.13 -14.41 8.19
CA VAL A 80 13.17 -14.77 7.11
C VAL A 80 12.19 -13.63 6.87
N ALA A 81 11.60 -13.05 7.93
CA ALA A 81 10.67 -11.94 7.83
C ALA A 81 11.30 -10.71 7.16
N ASN A 82 12.53 -10.36 7.52
CA ASN A 82 13.21 -9.23 6.88
C ASN A 82 13.51 -9.46 5.40
N ALA A 83 13.76 -10.69 4.98
CA ALA A 83 13.91 -11.03 3.57
C ALA A 83 12.56 -10.82 2.83
N THR A 84 11.45 -11.31 3.37
CA THR A 84 10.10 -11.13 2.82
C THR A 84 9.74 -9.64 2.71
N LEU A 85 9.89 -8.88 3.79
CA LEU A 85 9.62 -7.45 3.84
C LEU A 85 10.54 -6.63 2.91
N GLY A 86 11.75 -7.14 2.65
CA GLY A 86 12.68 -6.54 1.69
C GLY A 86 12.14 -6.56 0.25
N HIS A 87 11.46 -7.64 -0.12
CA HIS A 87 10.79 -7.77 -1.42
C HIS A 87 9.52 -6.91 -1.49
N GLU A 88 8.69 -6.92 -0.46
CA GLU A 88 7.48 -6.11 -0.38
C GLU A 88 7.77 -4.61 -0.58
N ARG A 89 8.78 -4.09 0.08
CA ARG A 89 9.19 -2.68 -0.09
C ARG A 89 9.55 -2.31 -1.52
N GLY A 90 10.05 -3.26 -2.31
CA GLY A 90 10.33 -3.06 -3.73
C GLY A 90 9.07 -2.92 -4.58
N MET A 91 7.97 -3.58 -4.18
CA MET A 91 6.71 -3.55 -4.91
C MET A 91 5.86 -2.31 -4.62
N LEU A 92 5.95 -1.76 -3.39
CA LEU A 92 5.15 -0.62 -2.96
C LEU A 92 5.57 0.73 -3.59
N GLY A 93 6.67 0.79 -4.30
CA GLY A 93 7.22 2.00 -4.88
C GLY A 93 7.28 1.96 -6.40
N ASP A 94 6.28 1.36 -7.06
CA ASP A 94 6.21 1.34 -8.52
C ASP A 94 6.04 2.78 -9.07
N PRO A 95 7.08 3.34 -9.70
CA PRO A 95 7.00 4.70 -10.24
C PRO A 95 6.01 4.81 -11.41
N ASP A 96 5.74 3.71 -12.11
CA ASP A 96 4.80 3.72 -13.23
C ASP A 96 3.36 3.82 -12.72
N ALA A 97 3.05 3.27 -11.54
CA ALA A 97 1.73 3.41 -10.91
C ALA A 97 1.41 4.88 -10.57
N LEU A 98 2.37 5.63 -10.02
CA LEU A 98 2.21 7.06 -9.74
C LEU A 98 2.08 7.88 -11.03
N GLU A 99 2.87 7.57 -12.05
CA GLU A 99 2.78 8.25 -13.34
C GLU A 99 1.43 8.02 -14.01
N ASN A 100 0.92 6.78 -14.00
CA ASN A 100 -0.41 6.45 -14.54
C ASN A 100 -1.53 7.19 -13.80
N ARG A 101 -1.47 7.23 -12.45
CA ARG A 101 -2.44 7.98 -11.65
C ARG A 101 -2.38 9.49 -11.95
N LEU A 102 -1.19 10.05 -12.13
CA LEU A 102 -1.01 11.45 -12.50
C LEU A 102 -1.57 11.74 -13.90
N GLN A 103 -1.39 10.85 -14.88
CA GLN A 103 -1.99 10.99 -16.21
C GLN A 103 -3.52 10.94 -16.16
N ALA A 104 -4.07 10.06 -15.34
CA ALA A 104 -5.52 10.03 -15.12
C ALA A 104 -6.04 11.32 -14.49
N LEU A 105 -5.30 11.91 -13.53
CA LEU A 105 -5.62 13.23 -12.98
C LEU A 105 -5.61 14.33 -14.05
N VAL A 106 -4.60 14.34 -14.93
CA VAL A 106 -4.53 15.31 -16.04
C VAL A 106 -5.76 15.17 -16.94
N ALA A 107 -6.15 13.96 -17.29
CA ALA A 107 -7.35 13.71 -18.10
C ALA A 107 -8.60 14.22 -17.40
N LEU A 108 -8.78 13.89 -16.11
CA LEU A 108 -9.89 14.41 -15.30
C LEU A 108 -9.94 15.94 -15.31
N MET A 109 -8.82 16.62 -15.06
CA MET A 109 -8.74 18.08 -15.03
C MET A 109 -9.01 18.75 -16.39
N GLN A 110 -8.80 18.02 -17.49
CA GLN A 110 -9.16 18.49 -18.84
C GLN A 110 -10.67 18.41 -19.12
N GLU A 111 -11.36 17.49 -18.48
CA GLU A 111 -12.80 17.25 -18.66
C GLU A 111 -13.65 18.03 -17.66
N GLU A 112 -13.24 18.08 -16.40
CA GLU A 112 -13.99 18.73 -15.33
C GLU A 112 -13.92 20.27 -15.43
N ARG A 113 -15.00 20.90 -14.94
CA ARG A 113 -15.15 22.37 -15.01
C ARG A 113 -15.39 22.99 -13.64
N ILE A 114 -14.70 24.10 -13.41
CA ILE A 114 -14.93 25.00 -12.28
C ILE A 114 -15.51 26.30 -12.86
N GLY A 115 -16.82 26.47 -12.67
CA GLY A 115 -17.55 27.55 -13.33
C GLY A 115 -17.56 27.36 -14.86
N GLN A 116 -16.99 28.32 -15.61
CA GLN A 116 -16.94 28.28 -17.07
C GLN A 116 -15.60 27.69 -17.60
N ALA A 117 -14.55 27.64 -16.78
CA ALA A 117 -13.22 27.17 -17.16
C ALA A 117 -13.07 25.66 -16.90
N ARG A 118 -12.14 25.00 -17.63
CA ARG A 118 -11.71 23.64 -17.26
C ARG A 118 -10.88 23.72 -15.98
N ALA A 119 -10.91 22.65 -15.18
CA ALA A 119 -10.12 22.58 -13.96
C ALA A 119 -8.61 22.75 -14.21
N ILE A 120 -8.12 22.26 -15.35
CA ILE A 120 -6.70 22.40 -15.74
C ILE A 120 -6.32 23.85 -16.08
N ASP A 121 -7.25 24.69 -16.42
CA ASP A 121 -7.02 26.11 -16.73
C ASP A 121 -7.02 27.00 -15.47
N ASP A 122 -7.50 26.47 -14.34
CA ASP A 122 -7.41 27.15 -13.04
C ASP A 122 -5.95 27.27 -12.60
N PRO A 123 -5.44 28.50 -12.34
CA PRO A 123 -4.02 28.68 -12.06
C PRO A 123 -3.57 28.05 -10.75
N VAL A 124 -4.44 27.91 -9.75
CA VAL A 124 -4.12 27.32 -8.44
C VAL A 124 -4.01 25.81 -8.57
N LEU A 125 -4.98 25.17 -9.22
CA LEU A 125 -4.97 23.72 -9.43
C LEU A 125 -3.83 23.30 -10.36
N ARG A 126 -3.55 24.11 -11.39
CA ARG A 126 -2.46 23.85 -12.30
C ARG A 126 -1.09 23.96 -11.64
N ASP A 127 -0.89 24.94 -10.74
CA ASP A 127 0.35 25.06 -9.98
C ASP A 127 0.61 23.80 -9.13
N ARG A 128 -0.42 23.33 -8.43
CA ARG A 128 -0.36 22.08 -7.66
C ARG A 128 -0.09 20.85 -8.54
N LEU A 129 -0.71 20.78 -9.73
CA LEU A 129 -0.46 19.71 -10.69
C LEU A 129 1.01 19.69 -11.14
N VAL A 130 1.57 20.84 -11.47
CA VAL A 130 2.98 20.95 -11.91
C VAL A 130 3.94 20.55 -10.79
N ALA A 131 3.64 20.91 -9.54
CA ALA A 131 4.43 20.46 -8.39
C ALA A 131 4.41 18.93 -8.26
N LEU A 132 3.22 18.30 -8.34
CA LEU A 132 3.09 16.84 -8.31
C LEU A 132 3.82 16.16 -9.48
N GLN A 133 3.77 16.74 -10.69
CA GLN A 133 4.51 16.23 -11.85
C GLN A 133 6.02 16.19 -11.59
N ALA A 134 6.56 17.24 -10.97
CA ALA A 134 7.97 17.29 -10.63
C ALA A 134 8.38 16.25 -9.60
N GLU A 135 7.55 16.04 -8.56
CA GLU A 135 7.81 15.05 -7.52
C GLU A 135 7.67 13.61 -8.03
N VAL A 136 6.66 13.31 -8.85
CA VAL A 136 6.49 12.00 -9.49
C VAL A 136 7.68 11.70 -10.42
N ALA A 137 8.15 12.69 -11.19
CA ALA A 137 9.34 12.54 -12.02
C ALA A 137 10.59 12.27 -11.16
N ALA A 138 10.76 12.94 -10.03
CA ALA A 138 11.86 12.69 -9.09
C ALA A 138 11.82 11.28 -8.53
N MET A 139 10.61 10.75 -8.19
CA MET A 139 10.42 9.38 -7.76
C MET A 139 10.77 8.36 -8.85
N LYS A 140 10.40 8.62 -10.09
CA LYS A 140 10.79 7.79 -11.24
C LYS A 140 12.31 7.67 -11.37
N TYR A 141 13.02 8.79 -11.33
CA TYR A 141 14.49 8.79 -11.39
C TYR A 141 15.13 8.15 -10.16
N ASN A 142 14.53 8.29 -8.98
CA ASN A 142 14.98 7.57 -7.79
C ASN A 142 14.84 6.05 -7.95
N GLY A 143 13.73 5.57 -8.53
CA GLY A 143 13.52 4.17 -8.88
C GLY A 143 14.58 3.64 -9.84
N MET A 144 14.88 4.39 -10.91
CA MET A 144 15.94 4.05 -11.86
C MET A 144 17.33 3.97 -11.19
N ARG A 145 17.62 4.87 -10.25
CA ARG A 145 18.86 4.86 -9.46
C ARG A 145 18.97 3.61 -8.59
N ILE A 146 17.88 3.24 -7.92
CA ILE A 146 17.81 2.02 -7.09
C ILE A 146 18.06 0.78 -7.95
N LEU A 147 17.41 0.70 -9.11
CA LEU A 147 17.60 -0.40 -10.06
C LEU A 147 19.05 -0.48 -10.54
N SER A 148 19.63 0.64 -10.94
CA SER A 148 21.02 0.71 -11.39
C SER A 148 22.00 0.24 -10.31
N ASN A 149 21.80 0.65 -9.06
CA ASN A 149 22.63 0.22 -7.93
C ASN A 149 22.47 -1.30 -7.67
N SER A 150 21.24 -1.79 -7.75
CA SER A 150 20.98 -3.23 -7.59
C SER A 150 21.69 -4.08 -8.65
N LEU A 151 21.68 -3.63 -9.90
CA LEU A 151 22.39 -4.31 -11.01
C LEU A 151 23.92 -4.31 -10.83
N LYS A 152 24.46 -3.34 -10.10
CA LYS A 152 25.90 -3.29 -9.74
C LYS A 152 26.23 -4.06 -8.48
N GLY A 153 25.24 -4.69 -7.82
CA GLY A 153 25.42 -5.35 -6.54
C GLY A 153 25.61 -4.39 -5.35
N GLU A 154 25.29 -3.10 -5.55
CA GLU A 154 25.39 -2.09 -4.50
C GLU A 154 24.13 -2.09 -3.62
N PRO A 155 24.24 -1.85 -2.30
CA PRO A 155 23.08 -1.72 -1.44
C PRO A 155 22.24 -0.53 -1.86
N GLY A 156 20.90 -0.67 -1.85
CA GLY A 156 19.98 0.38 -2.29
C GLY A 156 19.96 1.65 -1.42
N GLY A 157 20.68 1.66 -0.31
CA GLY A 157 20.88 2.82 0.56
C GLY A 157 19.60 3.49 1.06
N ILE A 158 19.72 4.75 1.42
CA ILE A 158 18.59 5.61 1.89
C ILE A 158 17.51 5.74 0.82
N ALA A 159 17.87 5.66 -0.46
CA ALA A 159 16.91 5.75 -1.56
C ALA A 159 15.75 4.77 -1.46
N LYS A 160 16.00 3.55 -0.98
CA LYS A 160 14.94 2.54 -0.74
C LYS A 160 14.03 2.88 0.44
N LEU A 161 14.54 3.59 1.44
CA LEU A 161 13.78 3.88 2.66
C LEU A 161 12.70 4.94 2.42
N ILE A 162 12.96 5.88 1.53
CA ILE A 162 12.02 6.97 1.23
C ILE A 162 10.92 6.57 0.24
N VAL A 163 11.12 5.48 -0.53
CA VAL A 163 10.19 5.09 -1.60
C VAL A 163 8.78 4.89 -1.07
N LYS A 164 8.58 4.09 -0.04
CA LYS A 164 7.25 3.81 0.50
C LYS A 164 6.57 5.08 1.00
N LEU A 165 7.25 5.87 1.81
CA LEU A 165 6.71 7.11 2.37
C LEU A 165 6.29 8.06 1.26
N GLN A 166 7.20 8.40 0.36
CA GLN A 166 6.89 9.36 -0.71
C GLN A 166 5.85 8.84 -1.69
N SER A 167 5.84 7.54 -2.00
CA SER A 167 4.83 6.99 -2.91
C SER A 167 3.42 7.09 -2.33
N CYS A 168 3.24 6.78 -1.04
CA CYS A 168 1.94 6.91 -0.36
C CYS A 168 1.51 8.38 -0.29
N GLU A 169 2.41 9.28 0.12
CA GLU A 169 2.14 10.71 0.20
C GLU A 169 1.74 11.31 -1.17
N LEU A 170 2.46 10.97 -2.23
CA LEU A 170 2.15 11.43 -3.59
C LEU A 170 0.83 10.85 -4.11
N ALA A 171 0.58 9.57 -3.86
CA ALA A 171 -0.68 8.92 -4.23
C ALA A 171 -1.88 9.64 -3.60
N HIS A 172 -1.78 9.93 -2.29
CA HIS A 172 -2.80 10.67 -1.57
C HIS A 172 -2.98 12.11 -2.10
N GLN A 173 -1.88 12.84 -2.34
CA GLN A 173 -1.92 14.21 -2.86
C GLN A 173 -2.51 14.29 -4.27
N ILE A 174 -2.23 13.31 -5.14
CA ILE A 174 -2.82 13.21 -6.49
C ILE A 174 -4.34 13.02 -6.35
N SER A 175 -4.79 12.13 -5.47
CA SER A 175 -6.21 11.89 -5.21
C SER A 175 -6.91 13.12 -4.60
N ALA A 176 -6.23 13.83 -3.69
CA ALA A 176 -6.73 15.08 -3.10
C ALA A 176 -6.93 16.16 -4.18
N LEU A 177 -5.97 16.32 -5.09
CA LEU A 177 -6.10 17.29 -6.18
C LEU A 177 -7.22 16.89 -7.16
N ALA A 178 -7.45 15.59 -7.40
CA ALA A 178 -8.58 15.14 -8.21
C ALA A 178 -9.93 15.51 -7.57
N ILE A 179 -10.07 15.33 -6.26
CA ILE A 179 -11.28 15.72 -5.52
C ILE A 179 -11.51 17.24 -5.63
N ASP A 180 -10.47 18.04 -5.43
CA ASP A 180 -10.56 19.49 -5.56
C ASP A 180 -10.92 19.92 -7.00
N ALA A 181 -10.38 19.25 -8.01
CA ALA A 181 -10.66 19.52 -9.42
C ALA A 181 -12.12 19.21 -9.81
N MET A 182 -12.75 18.25 -9.16
CA MET A 182 -14.18 17.92 -9.34
C MET A 182 -15.11 18.93 -8.63
N GLY A 183 -14.59 19.80 -7.75
CA GLY A 183 -15.37 20.75 -6.98
C GLY A 183 -16.48 20.08 -6.16
N GLU A 184 -17.72 20.54 -6.30
CA GLU A 184 -18.86 19.99 -5.54
C GLU A 184 -19.11 18.49 -5.84
N LEU A 185 -18.72 17.99 -7.00
CA LEU A 185 -18.86 16.58 -7.34
C LEU A 185 -17.81 15.70 -6.64
N GLY A 186 -16.72 16.29 -6.15
CA GLY A 186 -15.64 15.60 -5.45
C GLY A 186 -16.07 14.93 -4.14
N ILE A 187 -17.19 15.35 -3.53
CA ILE A 187 -17.74 14.73 -2.33
C ILE A 187 -18.66 13.54 -2.61
N LEU A 188 -19.01 13.30 -3.89
CA LEU A 188 -19.92 12.22 -4.27
C LEU A 188 -19.14 10.90 -4.28
N TYR A 189 -19.68 9.94 -3.57
CA TYR A 189 -19.09 8.60 -3.42
C TYR A 189 -20.15 7.54 -3.73
N HIS A 190 -19.77 6.31 -3.86
CA HIS A 190 -20.53 5.13 -4.28
C HIS A 190 -22.07 5.29 -4.33
N HIS A 191 -22.65 4.87 -5.43
CA HIS A 191 -24.09 4.88 -5.70
C HIS A 191 -24.71 6.28 -5.90
N SER A 192 -23.91 7.34 -5.97
CA SER A 192 -24.41 8.63 -6.41
C SER A 192 -24.59 8.62 -7.93
N PRO A 193 -25.73 9.05 -8.48
CA PRO A 193 -25.95 9.07 -9.93
C PRO A 193 -25.05 10.04 -10.71
N ARG A 194 -24.28 10.88 -10.00
CA ARG A 194 -23.37 11.88 -10.57
C ARG A 194 -21.93 11.68 -10.14
N GLU A 195 -21.61 10.52 -9.54
CA GLU A 195 -20.24 10.19 -9.20
C GLU A 195 -19.35 10.10 -10.45
N ARG A 196 -18.07 10.39 -10.31
CA ARG A 196 -17.06 10.22 -11.34
C ARG A 196 -16.28 8.95 -11.09
N ASP A 197 -15.97 8.22 -12.15
CA ASP A 197 -15.11 7.01 -12.12
C ASP A 197 -15.54 5.98 -11.05
N GLY A 198 -16.85 5.86 -10.78
CA GLY A 198 -17.36 4.97 -9.73
C GLY A 198 -16.90 5.33 -8.31
N GLY A 199 -16.50 6.58 -8.06
CA GLY A 199 -15.97 7.02 -6.77
C GLY A 199 -14.51 6.60 -6.52
N ALA A 200 -13.78 6.21 -7.56
CA ALA A 200 -12.40 5.71 -7.42
C ALA A 200 -11.44 6.75 -6.80
N TRP A 201 -11.60 8.03 -7.13
CA TRP A 201 -10.77 9.09 -6.58
C TRP A 201 -10.97 9.28 -5.07
N GLN A 202 -12.23 9.24 -4.62
CA GLN A 202 -12.59 9.33 -3.21
C GLN A 202 -12.13 8.07 -2.45
N TRP A 203 -12.27 6.89 -3.07
CA TRP A 203 -11.78 5.65 -2.50
C TRP A 203 -10.26 5.69 -2.31
N ASN A 204 -9.52 6.06 -3.36
CA ASN A 204 -8.06 6.20 -3.30
C ASN A 204 -7.64 7.22 -2.23
N TYR A 205 -8.31 8.38 -2.15
CA TYR A 205 -8.02 9.40 -1.14
C TYR A 205 -8.14 8.84 0.29
N MET A 206 -9.19 8.07 0.57
CA MET A 206 -9.40 7.47 1.90
C MET A 206 -8.48 6.27 2.16
N PHE A 207 -8.08 5.56 1.13
CA PHE A 207 -7.24 4.37 1.25
C PHE A 207 -5.75 4.71 1.40
N ASP A 208 -5.28 5.77 0.74
CA ASP A 208 -3.87 6.19 0.75
C ASP A 208 -3.50 6.98 2.02
N LEU A 209 -4.46 7.26 2.94
CA LEU A 209 -4.21 7.87 4.25
C LEU A 209 -3.45 6.90 5.17
#